data_12ab7b7602f9455ad26117255c33f024
#
_entry.id   12ab7b7602f9455ad26117255c33f024
#
_cell.length_a   1.000
_cell.length_b   1.000
_cell.length_c   1.000
_cell.angle_alpha   90.00
_cell.angle_beta   90.00
_cell.angle_gamma   90.00
#
_symmetry.space_group_name_H-M   'P 1'
#
loop_
_entity.id
_entity.type
_entity.pdbx_description
1 polymer ?
#
loop_
_entity_poly.entity_id
_entity_poly.type
_entity_poly.pdbx_seq_one_letter_code
_entity_poly.pdbx_strand_id
1 'polypeptide(L)'
;MVTTPVSIRPEARTQILNTLHTQKIPAEYGLRVGVRGGGCGASWLLGFDLPGPTDELYLVDDVRVIIDRKHLLYVLDATIGFEESGEGWGFVVDRPVTTQPV
;
A
#
# COMPACT_ATOMS: atom_id res chain seq x y z
N MET A 1 -13.33 -14.45 -9.53
CA MET A 1 -11.96 -13.92 -9.47
C MET A 1 -11.95 -12.62 -8.71
N VAL A 2 -11.09 -12.52 -7.74
CA VAL A 2 -10.99 -11.30 -6.94
C VAL A 2 -9.89 -10.42 -7.51
N THR A 3 -10.27 -9.20 -7.87
CA THR A 3 -9.31 -8.22 -8.37
C THR A 3 -8.87 -7.36 -7.20
N THR A 4 -7.59 -7.35 -6.93
CA THR A 4 -7.06 -6.51 -5.86
C THR A 4 -6.75 -5.13 -6.42
N PRO A 5 -7.01 -4.06 -5.64
CA PRO A 5 -6.79 -2.71 -6.14
C PRO A 5 -5.32 -2.32 -6.23
N VAL A 6 -4.45 -3.00 -5.48
CA VAL A 6 -3.02 -2.71 -5.49
C VAL A 6 -2.24 -4.01 -5.68
N SER A 7 -1.01 -3.88 -6.11
CA SER A 7 -0.08 -5.00 -6.27
C SER A 7 1.12 -4.79 -5.36
N ILE A 8 1.77 -5.88 -5.00
CA ILE A 8 2.96 -5.83 -4.16
C ILE A 8 4.08 -6.59 -4.88
N ARG A 9 5.20 -5.93 -5.12
CA ARG A 9 6.35 -6.59 -5.75
C ARG A 9 6.96 -7.59 -4.76
N PRO A 10 7.61 -8.64 -5.27
CA PRO A 10 8.18 -9.66 -4.37
C PRO A 10 9.14 -9.12 -3.33
N GLU A 11 9.99 -8.17 -3.69
CA GLU A 11 10.94 -7.60 -2.75
C GLU A 11 10.23 -6.79 -1.66
N ALA A 12 9.15 -6.11 -2.00
CA ALA A 12 8.35 -5.39 -1.01
C ALA A 12 7.63 -6.37 -0.10
N ARG A 13 7.07 -7.44 -0.67
CA ARG A 13 6.40 -8.47 0.11
C ARG A 13 7.34 -9.05 1.16
N THR A 14 8.56 -9.36 0.76
CA THR A 14 9.56 -9.89 1.67
C THR A 14 9.81 -8.92 2.84
N GLN A 15 9.95 -7.64 2.54
CA GLN A 15 10.19 -6.64 3.59
C GLN A 15 8.97 -6.46 4.49
N ILE A 16 7.77 -6.50 3.92
CA ILE A 16 6.55 -6.38 4.71
C ILE A 16 6.44 -7.56 5.68
N LEU A 17 6.61 -8.78 5.18
CA LEU A 17 6.50 -9.97 6.02
C LEU A 17 7.60 -9.99 7.09
N ASN A 18 8.80 -9.57 6.72
CA ASN A 18 9.92 -9.48 7.64
C ASN A 18 9.62 -8.49 8.78
N THR A 19 9.06 -7.34 8.43
CA THR A 19 8.72 -6.31 9.41
C THR A 19 7.63 -6.80 10.35
N LEU A 20 6.61 -7.46 9.80
CA LEU A 20 5.55 -8.03 10.63
C LEU A 20 6.12 -9.00 11.64
N HIS A 21 7.08 -9.79 11.22
CA HIS A 21 7.69 -10.80 12.10
C HIS A 21 8.63 -10.17 13.12
N THR A 22 9.55 -9.33 12.67
CA THR A 22 10.58 -8.77 13.55
C THR A 22 10.03 -7.76 14.54
N GLN A 23 9.00 -7.02 14.16
CA GLN A 23 8.35 -6.05 15.03
C GLN A 23 7.23 -6.66 15.83
N LYS A 24 6.95 -7.95 15.64
CA LYS A 24 5.90 -8.67 16.35
C LYS A 24 4.56 -7.98 16.23
N ILE A 25 4.23 -7.57 15.01
CA ILE A 25 2.98 -6.86 14.75
C ILE A 25 1.84 -7.87 14.78
N PRO A 26 0.78 -7.61 15.58
CA PRO A 26 -0.32 -8.57 15.70
C PRO A 26 -1.01 -8.84 14.37
N ALA A 27 -1.61 -10.03 14.26
CA ALA A 27 -2.23 -10.47 13.01
C ALA A 27 -3.43 -9.61 12.62
N GLU A 28 -4.02 -8.88 13.57
CA GLU A 28 -5.13 -7.99 13.27
C GLU A 28 -4.73 -6.77 12.47
N TYR A 29 -3.46 -6.43 12.46
CA TYR A 29 -2.96 -5.30 11.68
C TYR A 29 -2.87 -5.65 10.21
N GLY A 30 -2.98 -4.62 9.38
CA GLY A 30 -2.75 -4.74 7.94
C GLY A 30 -1.89 -3.60 7.45
N LEU A 31 -1.47 -3.71 6.22
CA LEU A 31 -0.73 -2.66 5.56
C LEU A 31 -1.72 -1.64 5.02
N ARG A 32 -1.72 -0.46 5.59
CA ARG A 32 -2.61 0.62 5.15
C ARG A 32 -1.97 1.33 3.97
N VAL A 33 -2.72 1.41 2.89
CA VAL A 33 -2.29 2.12 1.67
C VAL A 33 -3.30 3.24 1.44
N GLY A 34 -2.80 4.45 1.29
CA GLY A 34 -3.67 5.59 1.07
C GLY A 34 -2.90 6.79 0.59
N VAL A 35 -3.55 7.92 0.67
CA VAL A 35 -2.93 9.19 0.30
C VAL A 35 -3.13 10.19 1.43
N ARG A 36 -2.20 11.10 1.55
CA ARG A 36 -2.25 12.15 2.55
C ARG A 36 -2.12 13.49 1.84
N GLY A 37 -2.89 14.48 2.31
CA GLY A 37 -2.88 15.80 1.72
C GLY A 37 -3.79 15.86 0.52
N GLY A 38 -3.76 16.97 -0.18
CA GLY A 38 -4.61 17.19 -1.33
C GLY A 38 -3.99 18.21 -2.25
N GLY A 39 -4.67 18.45 -3.35
CA GLY A 39 -4.16 19.38 -4.34
C GLY A 39 -2.84 18.90 -4.89
N CYS A 40 -1.89 19.80 -5.02
CA CYS A 40 -0.60 19.45 -5.59
C CYS A 40 0.37 18.86 -4.56
N GLY A 41 -0.06 18.65 -3.33
CA GLY A 41 0.84 18.17 -2.31
C GLY A 41 0.54 16.77 -1.81
N ALA A 42 -0.25 16.01 -2.55
CA ALA A 42 -0.62 14.67 -2.11
C ALA A 42 0.59 13.74 -2.08
N SER A 43 0.70 12.94 -1.03
CA SER A 43 1.76 11.96 -0.91
C SER A 43 1.14 10.62 -0.51
N TRP A 44 1.90 9.55 -0.74
CA TRP A 44 1.45 8.21 -0.40
C TRP A 44 1.52 8.00 1.10
N LEU A 45 0.52 7.29 1.63
CA LEU A 45 0.49 6.86 3.00
C LEU A 45 0.67 5.35 3.02
N LEU A 46 1.68 4.89 3.73
CA LEU A 46 1.98 3.47 3.83
C LEU A 46 2.43 3.16 5.25
N GLY A 47 1.77 2.21 5.88
CA GLY A 47 2.11 1.84 7.26
C GLY A 47 1.23 0.72 7.76
N PHE A 48 1.54 0.20 8.94
CA PHE A 48 0.73 -0.84 9.55
C PHE A 48 -0.29 -0.22 10.49
N ASP A 49 -1.52 -0.72 10.41
CA ASP A 49 -2.62 -0.13 11.17
C ASP A 49 -3.71 -1.17 11.38
N LEU A 50 -4.63 -0.84 12.25
CA LEU A 50 -5.84 -1.64 12.46
C LEU A 50 -6.94 -1.12 11.55
N PRO A 51 -7.78 -2.03 11.01
CA PRO A 51 -8.88 -1.57 10.17
C PRO A 51 -9.94 -0.85 10.98
N GLY A 52 -10.47 0.21 10.40
CA GLY A 52 -11.57 0.96 10.98
C GLY A 52 -12.85 0.77 10.20
N PRO A 53 -13.93 1.46 10.59
CA PRO A 53 -15.25 1.19 10.03
C PRO A 53 -15.39 1.59 8.55
N THR A 54 -14.53 2.46 8.04
CA THR A 54 -14.61 2.86 6.64
C THR A 54 -13.55 2.20 5.78
N ASP A 55 -12.85 1.21 6.32
CA ASP A 55 -11.78 0.54 5.60
C ASP A 55 -12.28 -0.71 4.89
N GLU A 56 -11.71 -0.94 3.71
CA GLU A 56 -11.88 -2.18 2.98
C GLU A 56 -10.64 -3.04 3.18
N LEU A 57 -10.84 -4.33 3.31
CA LEU A 57 -9.76 -5.28 3.54
C LEU A 57 -9.54 -6.12 2.30
N TYR A 58 -8.29 -6.30 1.94
CA TYR A 58 -7.89 -7.13 0.81
C TYR A 58 -6.76 -8.05 1.24
N LEU A 59 -6.67 -9.20 0.61
CA LEU A 59 -5.54 -10.09 0.79
C LEU A 59 -4.75 -10.09 -0.51
N VAL A 60 -3.54 -9.55 -0.46
CA VAL A 60 -2.68 -9.39 -1.64
C VAL A 60 -1.41 -10.18 -1.37
N ASP A 61 -1.23 -11.30 -2.07
CA ASP A 61 -0.06 -12.16 -1.90
C ASP A 61 0.22 -12.47 -0.43
N ASP A 62 -0.83 -12.85 0.29
CA ASP A 62 -0.79 -13.19 1.72
C ASP A 62 -0.56 -12.00 2.64
N VAL A 63 -0.55 -10.79 2.11
CA VAL A 63 -0.44 -9.58 2.92
C VAL A 63 -1.83 -8.97 3.07
N ARG A 64 -2.23 -8.73 4.31
CA ARG A 64 -3.49 -8.04 4.58
C ARG A 64 -3.31 -6.56 4.26
N VAL A 65 -4.11 -6.04 3.34
CA VAL A 65 -4.04 -4.65 2.91
C VAL A 65 -5.33 -3.95 3.32
N ILE A 66 -5.18 -2.75 3.88
CA ILE A 66 -6.29 -1.93 4.34
C ILE A 66 -6.33 -0.66 3.51
N ILE A 67 -7.47 -0.35 2.94
CA ILE A 67 -7.63 0.87 2.16
C ILE A 67 -8.91 1.55 2.59
N ASP A 68 -8.81 2.80 3.04
CA ASP A 68 -9.99 3.60 3.36
C ASP A 68 -10.77 3.83 2.05
N ARG A 69 -12.07 3.63 2.11
CA ARG A 69 -12.91 3.77 0.92
C ARG A 69 -12.73 5.10 0.22
N LYS A 70 -12.52 6.16 0.97
CA LYS A 70 -12.32 7.48 0.39
C LYS A 70 -11.02 7.60 -0.40
N HIS A 71 -10.07 6.70 -0.17
CA HIS A 71 -8.80 6.71 -0.87
C HIS A 71 -8.73 5.71 -2.03
N LEU A 72 -9.74 4.86 -2.15
CA LEU A 72 -9.66 3.72 -3.06
C LEU A 72 -9.38 4.15 -4.51
N LEU A 73 -10.07 5.17 -4.99
CA LEU A 73 -9.86 5.63 -6.35
C LEU A 73 -8.46 6.17 -6.59
N TYR A 74 -7.84 6.72 -5.54
CA TYR A 74 -6.51 7.30 -5.66
C TYR A 74 -5.42 6.24 -5.69
N VAL A 75 -5.68 5.06 -5.13
CA VAL A 75 -4.64 4.03 -5.03
C VAL A 75 -4.85 2.89 -6.03
N LEU A 76 -5.90 2.94 -6.83
CA LEU A 76 -6.14 1.90 -7.83
C LEU A 76 -4.95 1.72 -8.74
N ASP A 77 -4.57 0.46 -8.95
CA ASP A 77 -3.47 0.05 -9.81
C ASP A 77 -2.09 0.46 -9.29
N ALA A 78 -2.01 0.91 -8.04
CA ALA A 78 -0.72 1.20 -7.45
C ALA A 78 0.06 -0.10 -7.22
N THR A 79 1.37 -0.02 -7.37
CA THR A 79 2.29 -1.11 -7.11
C THR A 79 3.23 -0.70 -6.00
N ILE A 80 3.32 -1.53 -4.98
CA ILE A 80 4.21 -1.28 -3.85
C ILE A 80 5.51 -2.02 -4.09
N GLY A 81 6.61 -1.27 -4.09
CA GLY A 81 7.94 -1.83 -4.27
C GLY A 81 8.86 -1.49 -3.11
N PHE A 82 10.05 -2.02 -3.14
CA PHE A 82 11.08 -1.74 -2.16
C PHE A 82 12.38 -1.56 -2.91
N GLU A 83 12.95 -0.37 -2.89
CA GLU A 83 14.07 -0.02 -3.74
C GLU A 83 15.10 0.78 -2.97
N GLU A 84 16.32 0.70 -3.45
CA GLU A 84 17.38 1.56 -2.96
C GLU A 84 17.30 2.92 -3.64
N SER A 85 17.42 3.96 -2.84
CA SER A 85 17.49 5.32 -3.34
C SER A 85 18.77 5.95 -2.83
N GLY A 86 19.00 7.19 -3.19
CA GLY A 86 20.20 7.90 -2.72
C GLY A 86 20.32 7.98 -1.21
N GLU A 87 19.22 7.76 -0.49
CA GLU A 87 19.21 7.84 0.97
C GLU A 87 19.05 6.49 1.63
N GLY A 88 19.18 5.40 0.89
CA GLY A 88 19.06 4.05 1.42
C GLY A 88 17.87 3.31 0.84
N TRP A 89 17.50 2.21 1.49
CA TRP A 89 16.40 1.38 1.04
C TRP A 89 15.08 1.87 1.62
N GLY A 90 14.02 1.79 0.84
CA GLY A 90 12.71 2.17 1.32
C GLY A 90 11.60 1.68 0.42
N PHE A 91 10.39 1.76 0.93
CA PHE A 91 9.22 1.42 0.16
C PHE A 91 8.91 2.54 -0.84
N VAL A 92 8.49 2.13 -2.03
CA VAL A 92 8.05 3.05 -3.06
C VAL A 92 6.67 2.62 -3.54
N VAL A 93 5.89 3.58 -3.97
CA VAL A 93 4.58 3.30 -4.54
C VAL A 93 4.52 3.92 -5.91
N ASP A 94 4.31 3.06 -6.91
CA ASP A 94 4.18 3.49 -8.29
C ASP A 94 2.75 3.32 -8.72
N ARG A 95 2.26 4.28 -9.45
CA ARG A 95 0.96 4.18 -10.08
C ARG A 95 1.13 4.51 -11.55
N PRO A 96 0.66 3.64 -12.44
CA PRO A 96 0.79 3.95 -13.86
C PRO A 96 0.15 5.30 -14.17
N VAL A 97 0.88 6.14 -14.88
CA VAL A 97 0.30 7.37 -15.36
C VAL A 97 -0.63 7.00 -16.48
N THR A 98 -1.91 6.97 -16.17
CA THR A 98 -2.88 6.74 -17.19
C THR A 98 -3.04 8.03 -17.94
N THR A 99 -2.45 8.07 -19.11
CA THR A 99 -2.71 9.18 -19.98
C THR A 99 -4.16 9.06 -20.39
N GLN A 100 -4.98 9.90 -19.85
CA GLN A 100 -6.36 9.91 -20.23
C GLN A 100 -6.50 10.67 -21.51
N PRO A 101 -6.91 10.00 -22.56
CA PRO A 101 -7.38 10.78 -23.71
C PRO A 101 -8.68 11.38 -23.23
N VAL A 102 -8.65 12.56 -23.06
CA VAL A 102 -9.84 13.21 -22.57
C VAL A 102 -10.79 13.46 -23.71
#